data_f9e81a732d2b97fd5926766d151aee2b
#
_entry.id   f9e81a732d2b97fd5926766d151aee2b
#
_cell.length_a   1.000
_cell.length_b   1.000
_cell.length_c   1.000
_cell.angle_alpha   90.00
_cell.angle_beta   90.00
_cell.angle_gamma   90.00
#
_symmetry.space_group_name_H-M   'P 1'
#
loop_
_entity.id
_entity.type
_entity.pdbx_description
1 polymer ?
#
loop_
_entity_poly.entity_id
_entity_poly.type
_entity_poly.pdbx_seq_one_letter_code
_entity_poly.pdbx_strand_id
1 'polypeptide(L)'
;MNLVTGATGHIGNVLVKELCARGEGVRALLLPGEGRLPLEGLDIQVVEGNVLDSKALRRAMAGVEVVYHLAGLISILPGTDALVERVNVVGTQNVVQASMEAGVRRLVYTSSIHAIKRVPGEIVIDESIPFDPVGIGSAYDSSKAIATIEVLEAVEKGLDAVVVCPTGVIGPYDYRRSEMGQLIFDTAKARVQFSVDGAYDFVDVRDVAKGLILACQRGRTGEHYILSGERITISTLMATIREHVGL
;
A
#
# COMPACT_ATOMS: atom_id res chain seq x y z
N MET A 1 -0.28 -15.74 -13.64
CA MET A 1 -1.14 -15.60 -12.44
C MET A 1 -0.50 -14.62 -11.49
N ASN A 2 -1.26 -13.57 -11.08
CA ASN A 2 -0.83 -12.56 -10.14
C ASN A 2 -1.45 -12.81 -8.76
N LEU A 3 -0.66 -12.84 -7.69
CA LEU A 3 -1.15 -12.86 -6.32
C LEU A 3 -1.20 -11.44 -5.77
N VAL A 4 -2.34 -11.03 -5.21
CA VAL A 4 -2.50 -9.75 -4.53
C VAL A 4 -2.81 -10.00 -3.06
N THR A 5 -1.94 -9.58 -2.17
CA THR A 5 -2.22 -9.52 -0.73
C THR A 5 -2.78 -8.15 -0.37
N GLY A 6 -3.68 -8.06 0.61
CA GLY A 6 -4.37 -6.80 0.90
C GLY A 6 -5.36 -6.38 -0.20
N ALA A 7 -5.87 -7.34 -0.97
CA ALA A 7 -6.71 -7.14 -2.14
C ALA A 7 -8.03 -6.38 -1.87
N THR A 8 -8.55 -6.40 -0.67
CA THR A 8 -9.78 -5.69 -0.26
C THR A 8 -9.53 -4.29 0.28
N GLY A 9 -8.25 -3.91 0.48
CA GLY A 9 -7.84 -2.56 0.86
C GLY A 9 -8.10 -1.54 -0.26
N HIS A 10 -7.92 -0.24 0.02
CA HIS A 10 -8.19 0.83 -0.94
C HIS A 10 -7.36 0.65 -2.24
N ILE A 11 -6.04 0.57 -2.14
CA ILE A 11 -5.17 0.36 -3.32
C ILE A 11 -5.40 -1.04 -3.92
N GLY A 12 -5.53 -2.06 -3.06
CA GLY A 12 -5.62 -3.46 -3.48
C GLY A 12 -6.81 -3.76 -4.38
N ASN A 13 -8.01 -3.27 -4.02
CA ASN A 13 -9.19 -3.52 -4.84
C ASN A 13 -9.14 -2.80 -6.19
N VAL A 14 -8.55 -1.61 -6.27
CA VAL A 14 -8.36 -0.88 -7.52
C VAL A 14 -7.33 -1.58 -8.40
N LEU A 15 -6.24 -2.07 -7.82
CA LEU A 15 -5.24 -2.87 -8.54
C LEU A 15 -5.87 -4.16 -9.10
N VAL A 16 -6.65 -4.89 -8.30
CA VAL A 16 -7.34 -6.11 -8.77
C VAL A 16 -8.27 -5.81 -9.93
N LYS A 17 -9.06 -4.74 -9.84
CA LYS A 17 -9.94 -4.29 -10.94
C LYS A 17 -9.16 -3.98 -12.21
N GLU A 18 -8.05 -3.27 -12.09
CA GLU A 18 -7.20 -2.88 -13.22
C GLU A 18 -6.53 -4.10 -13.88
N LEU A 19 -6.05 -5.07 -13.08
CA LEU A 19 -5.49 -6.33 -13.59
C LEU A 19 -6.55 -7.16 -14.33
N CYS A 20 -7.75 -7.30 -13.75
CA CYS A 20 -8.87 -7.99 -14.39
C CYS A 20 -9.29 -7.31 -15.71
N ALA A 21 -9.36 -5.98 -15.73
CA ALA A 21 -9.68 -5.22 -16.96
C ALA A 21 -8.66 -5.42 -18.07
N ARG A 22 -7.42 -5.78 -17.74
CA ARG A 22 -6.36 -6.15 -18.69
C ARG A 22 -6.37 -7.62 -19.10
N GLY A 23 -7.33 -8.41 -18.59
CA GLY A 23 -7.40 -9.84 -18.85
C GLY A 23 -6.34 -10.67 -18.09
N GLU A 24 -5.70 -10.09 -17.07
CA GLU A 24 -4.71 -10.80 -16.28
C GLU A 24 -5.37 -11.67 -15.20
N GLY A 25 -4.90 -12.91 -15.05
CA GLY A 25 -5.39 -13.80 -13.99
C GLY A 25 -4.96 -13.30 -12.61
N VAL A 26 -5.91 -13.17 -11.69
CA VAL A 26 -5.68 -12.66 -10.34
C VAL A 26 -6.09 -13.67 -9.28
N ARG A 27 -5.25 -13.84 -8.28
CA ARG A 27 -5.54 -14.52 -7.03
C ARG A 27 -5.44 -13.52 -5.87
N ALA A 28 -6.52 -13.38 -5.10
CA ALA A 28 -6.58 -12.52 -3.92
C ALA A 28 -6.37 -13.34 -2.65
N LEU A 29 -5.40 -12.93 -1.80
CA LEU A 29 -5.26 -13.45 -0.45
C LEU A 29 -6.10 -12.59 0.50
N LEU A 30 -7.09 -13.18 1.13
CA LEU A 30 -8.02 -12.54 2.06
C LEU A 30 -7.89 -13.17 3.46
N LEU A 31 -8.10 -12.36 4.49
CA LEU A 31 -8.20 -12.91 5.83
C LEU A 31 -9.45 -13.82 5.95
N PRO A 32 -9.41 -14.88 6.76
CA PRO A 32 -10.59 -15.68 7.04
C PRO A 32 -11.76 -14.81 7.53
N GLY A 33 -12.92 -14.95 6.89
CA GLY A 33 -14.11 -14.16 7.21
C GLY A 33 -14.11 -12.72 6.73
N GLU A 34 -13.11 -12.30 5.97
CA GLU A 34 -13.05 -10.96 5.41
C GLU A 34 -14.13 -10.72 4.36
N GLY A 35 -14.82 -9.58 4.45
CA GLY A 35 -15.86 -9.21 3.49
C GLY A 35 -15.31 -9.00 2.08
N ARG A 36 -16.02 -9.52 1.06
CA ARG A 36 -15.58 -9.52 -0.35
C ARG A 36 -16.19 -8.41 -1.19
N LEU A 37 -17.00 -7.54 -0.61
CA LEU A 37 -17.69 -6.45 -1.33
C LEU A 37 -16.76 -5.65 -2.27
N PRO A 38 -15.50 -5.30 -1.91
CA PRO A 38 -14.62 -4.56 -2.82
C PRO A 38 -14.25 -5.32 -4.10
N LEU A 39 -14.40 -6.64 -4.11
CA LEU A 39 -14.00 -7.55 -5.19
C LEU A 39 -15.20 -8.22 -5.88
N GLU A 40 -16.42 -7.81 -5.53
CA GLU A 40 -17.64 -8.40 -6.06
C GLU A 40 -17.75 -8.22 -7.58
N GLY A 41 -18.19 -9.27 -8.28
CA GLY A 41 -18.35 -9.27 -9.74
C GLY A 41 -17.04 -9.42 -10.53
N LEU A 42 -15.88 -9.58 -9.87
CA LEU A 42 -14.60 -9.81 -10.55
C LEU A 42 -14.32 -11.31 -10.70
N ASP A 43 -13.82 -11.70 -11.87
CA ASP A 43 -13.37 -13.07 -12.13
C ASP A 43 -11.96 -13.29 -11.57
N ILE A 44 -11.90 -13.71 -10.29
CA ILE A 44 -10.67 -13.90 -9.54
C ILE A 44 -10.70 -15.20 -8.73
N GLN A 45 -9.52 -15.72 -8.45
CA GLN A 45 -9.35 -16.77 -7.45
C GLN A 45 -9.23 -16.14 -6.06
N VAL A 46 -9.92 -16.69 -5.07
CA VAL A 46 -9.78 -16.26 -3.67
C VAL A 46 -9.15 -17.39 -2.86
N VAL A 47 -8.11 -17.06 -2.11
CA VAL A 47 -7.49 -17.93 -1.11
C VAL A 47 -7.60 -17.27 0.25
N GLU A 48 -8.14 -17.97 1.23
CA GLU A 48 -8.18 -17.48 2.60
C GLU A 48 -6.85 -17.79 3.32
N GLY A 49 -6.31 -16.76 3.94
CA GLY A 49 -5.06 -16.84 4.68
C GLY A 49 -4.60 -15.51 5.25
N ASN A 50 -3.66 -15.59 6.17
CA ASN A 50 -3.02 -14.43 6.77
C ASN A 50 -1.56 -14.39 6.32
N VAL A 51 -1.00 -13.21 6.08
CA VAL A 51 0.44 -13.03 5.79
C VAL A 51 1.34 -13.51 6.93
N LEU A 52 0.79 -13.67 8.13
CA LEU A 52 1.47 -14.28 9.28
C LEU A 52 1.44 -15.82 9.27
N ASP A 53 0.72 -16.45 8.34
CA ASP A 53 0.65 -17.90 8.18
C ASP A 53 1.44 -18.34 6.94
N SER A 54 2.65 -18.82 7.16
CA SER A 54 3.53 -19.30 6.10
C SER A 54 2.94 -20.48 5.31
N LYS A 55 2.09 -21.31 5.92
CA LYS A 55 1.42 -22.42 5.21
C LYS A 55 0.33 -21.88 4.26
N ALA A 56 -0.43 -20.87 4.69
CA ALA A 56 -1.40 -20.21 3.83
C ALA A 56 -0.71 -19.50 2.66
N LEU A 57 0.40 -18.83 2.90
CA LEU A 57 1.20 -18.17 1.85
C LEU A 57 1.72 -19.18 0.82
N ARG A 58 2.29 -20.30 1.23
CA ARG A 58 2.72 -21.36 0.29
C ARG A 58 1.58 -21.86 -0.58
N ARG A 59 0.38 -22.07 -0.01
CA ARG A 59 -0.80 -22.45 -0.82
C ARG A 59 -1.20 -21.34 -1.79
N ALA A 60 -1.19 -20.09 -1.34
CA ALA A 60 -1.57 -18.94 -2.17
C ALA A 60 -0.61 -18.70 -3.33
N MET A 61 0.68 -19.02 -3.17
CA MET A 61 1.72 -18.80 -4.17
C MET A 61 1.87 -19.93 -5.19
N ALA A 62 1.15 -21.04 -5.07
CA ALA A 62 1.23 -22.14 -6.03
C ALA A 62 0.84 -21.68 -7.45
N GLY A 63 1.79 -21.75 -8.41
CA GLY A 63 1.61 -21.32 -9.80
C GLY A 63 1.48 -19.80 -10.01
N VAL A 64 1.91 -19.00 -9.04
CA VAL A 64 1.97 -17.54 -9.14
C VAL A 64 3.29 -17.12 -9.81
N GLU A 65 3.20 -16.14 -10.71
CA GLU A 65 4.35 -15.55 -11.39
C GLU A 65 4.75 -14.20 -10.78
N VAL A 66 3.74 -13.40 -10.37
CA VAL A 66 3.94 -12.06 -9.81
C VAL A 66 3.19 -11.95 -8.49
N VAL A 67 3.84 -11.38 -7.50
CA VAL A 67 3.23 -11.03 -6.22
C VAL A 67 3.15 -9.52 -6.09
N TYR A 68 1.95 -8.98 -5.88
CA TYR A 68 1.71 -7.62 -5.43
C TYR A 68 1.42 -7.66 -3.93
N HIS A 69 2.38 -7.20 -3.14
CA HIS A 69 2.25 -7.22 -1.68
C HIS A 69 1.81 -5.86 -1.16
N LEU A 70 0.50 -5.75 -0.88
CA LEU A 70 -0.15 -4.55 -0.36
C LEU A 70 -0.71 -4.76 1.06
N ALA A 71 -0.69 -6.00 1.57
CA ALA A 71 -1.14 -6.25 2.93
C ALA A 71 -0.27 -5.49 3.92
N GLY A 72 -0.90 -4.69 4.74
CA GLY A 72 -0.28 -3.90 5.79
C GLY A 72 -1.35 -3.30 6.68
N LEU A 73 -0.95 -2.92 7.89
CA LEU A 73 -1.82 -2.27 8.85
C LEU A 73 -1.34 -0.84 9.07
N ILE A 74 -2.25 0.10 8.87
CA ILE A 74 -2.08 1.51 9.26
C ILE A 74 -2.90 1.70 10.52
N SER A 75 -2.28 2.12 11.60
CA SER A 75 -3.00 2.49 12.82
C SER A 75 -2.23 3.57 13.58
N ILE A 76 -2.96 4.57 14.01
CA ILE A 76 -2.50 5.64 14.89
C ILE A 76 -3.07 5.46 16.31
N LEU A 77 -3.83 4.38 16.54
CA LEU A 77 -4.47 4.11 17.82
C LEU A 77 -3.42 3.64 18.85
N PRO A 78 -3.43 4.18 20.08
CA PRO A 78 -2.54 3.73 21.13
C PRO A 78 -2.67 2.21 21.40
N GLY A 79 -1.54 1.54 21.61
CA GLY A 79 -1.50 0.12 21.93
C GLY A 79 -1.58 -0.83 20.73
N THR A 80 -1.59 -0.31 19.50
CA THR A 80 -1.60 -1.15 18.28
C THR A 80 -0.21 -1.38 17.70
N ASP A 81 0.83 -0.75 18.23
CA ASP A 81 2.19 -0.73 17.66
C ASP A 81 2.75 -2.14 17.42
N ALA A 82 2.63 -3.02 18.40
CA ALA A 82 3.10 -4.40 18.26
C ALA A 82 2.35 -5.18 17.16
N LEU A 83 1.07 -4.89 16.93
CA LEU A 83 0.31 -5.51 15.85
C LEU A 83 0.72 -4.93 14.49
N VAL A 84 0.92 -3.61 14.41
CA VAL A 84 1.41 -2.92 13.21
C VAL A 84 2.77 -3.49 12.80
N GLU A 85 3.71 -3.56 13.72
CA GLU A 85 5.03 -4.15 13.49
C GLU A 85 4.94 -5.60 13.03
N ARG A 86 4.16 -6.41 13.75
CA ARG A 86 4.00 -7.82 13.43
C ARG A 86 3.42 -8.03 12.03
N VAL A 87 2.38 -7.30 11.65
CA VAL A 87 1.76 -7.44 10.32
C VAL A 87 2.68 -6.89 9.23
N ASN A 88 3.25 -5.70 9.43
CA ASN A 88 4.01 -5.02 8.39
C ASN A 88 5.41 -5.63 8.21
N VAL A 89 6.09 -6.00 9.29
CA VAL A 89 7.45 -6.54 9.22
C VAL A 89 7.42 -8.06 9.06
N VAL A 90 6.89 -8.79 10.05
CA VAL A 90 6.90 -10.25 9.98
C VAL A 90 6.02 -10.78 8.85
N GLY A 91 4.90 -10.11 8.55
CA GLY A 91 4.07 -10.43 7.40
C GLY A 91 4.82 -10.28 6.08
N THR A 92 5.59 -9.20 5.91
CA THR A 92 6.41 -8.97 4.71
C THR A 92 7.56 -9.98 4.61
N GLN A 93 8.26 -10.28 5.70
CA GLN A 93 9.28 -11.34 5.74
C GLN A 93 8.72 -12.68 5.27
N ASN A 94 7.54 -13.07 5.75
CA ASN A 94 6.88 -14.30 5.32
C ASN A 94 6.52 -14.29 3.83
N VAL A 95 6.04 -13.15 3.30
CA VAL A 95 5.73 -13.02 1.86
C VAL A 95 6.99 -13.09 1.03
N VAL A 96 8.07 -12.42 1.43
CA VAL A 96 9.39 -12.48 0.78
C VAL A 96 9.89 -13.93 0.74
N GLN A 97 9.91 -14.59 1.90
CA GLN A 97 10.36 -15.98 2.00
C GLN A 97 9.55 -16.93 1.10
N ALA A 98 8.21 -16.81 1.15
CA ALA A 98 7.33 -17.64 0.33
C ALA A 98 7.47 -17.33 -1.18
N SER A 99 7.76 -16.07 -1.55
CA SER A 99 8.04 -15.65 -2.93
C SER A 99 9.33 -16.31 -3.45
N MET A 100 10.38 -16.31 -2.64
CA MET A 100 11.65 -16.97 -2.98
C MET A 100 11.47 -18.51 -3.11
N GLU A 101 10.78 -19.13 -2.14
CA GLU A 101 10.50 -20.58 -2.16
C GLU A 101 9.68 -21.00 -3.39
N ALA A 102 8.71 -20.16 -3.80
CA ALA A 102 7.88 -20.42 -4.97
C ALA A 102 8.56 -20.08 -6.30
N GLY A 103 9.70 -19.41 -6.28
CA GLY A 103 10.41 -18.97 -7.49
C GLY A 103 9.58 -17.97 -8.31
N VAL A 104 8.86 -17.05 -7.65
CA VAL A 104 8.07 -16.03 -8.38
C VAL A 104 8.99 -15.17 -9.24
N ARG A 105 8.52 -14.80 -10.42
CA ARG A 105 9.28 -13.97 -11.35
C ARG A 105 9.54 -12.57 -10.79
N ARG A 106 8.57 -11.99 -10.06
CA ARG A 106 8.70 -10.64 -9.49
C ARG A 106 7.80 -10.42 -8.28
N LEU A 107 8.34 -9.74 -7.27
CA LEU A 107 7.61 -9.16 -6.15
C LEU A 107 7.52 -7.64 -6.34
N VAL A 108 6.30 -7.09 -6.32
CA VAL A 108 6.05 -5.64 -6.22
C VAL A 108 5.57 -5.35 -4.80
N TYR A 109 6.40 -4.68 -4.03
CA TYR A 109 6.09 -4.35 -2.64
C TYR A 109 5.58 -2.92 -2.53
N THR A 110 4.44 -2.73 -1.89
CA THR A 110 3.90 -1.41 -1.58
C THR A 110 4.41 -0.95 -0.21
N SER A 111 5.40 -0.08 -0.23
CA SER A 111 5.90 0.65 0.93
C SER A 111 5.06 1.90 1.20
N SER A 112 5.66 2.99 1.57
CA SER A 112 5.04 4.29 1.82
C SER A 112 6.10 5.39 1.73
N ILE A 113 5.70 6.60 1.38
CA ILE A 113 6.54 7.80 1.55
C ILE A 113 7.01 7.97 3.01
N HIS A 114 6.23 7.47 3.96
CA HIS A 114 6.54 7.50 5.39
C HIS A 114 7.70 6.59 5.80
N ALA A 115 8.12 5.66 4.96
CA ALA A 115 9.30 4.83 5.18
C ALA A 115 10.61 5.59 4.92
N ILE A 116 10.54 6.66 4.12
CA ILE A 116 11.68 7.48 3.73
C ILE A 116 12.01 8.46 4.86
N LYS A 117 13.29 8.69 5.09
CA LYS A 117 13.78 9.61 6.11
C LYS A 117 13.19 11.00 5.96
N ARG A 118 12.67 11.53 7.06
CA ARG A 118 12.16 12.90 7.09
C ARG A 118 13.31 13.89 6.90
N VAL A 119 13.08 14.85 6.02
CA VAL A 119 14.03 15.93 5.72
C VAL A 119 13.36 17.28 6.03
N PRO A 120 14.14 18.37 6.24
CA PRO A 120 13.58 19.71 6.37
C PRO A 120 12.66 20.06 5.20
N GLY A 121 11.59 20.82 5.47
CA GLY A 121 10.52 21.09 4.50
C GLY A 121 10.91 21.84 3.23
N GLU A 122 12.13 22.33 3.14
CA GLU A 122 12.71 22.97 1.95
C GLU A 122 13.33 21.96 0.96
N ILE A 123 13.50 20.72 1.39
CA ILE A 123 14.10 19.65 0.58
C ILE A 123 12.96 18.84 -0.06
N VAL A 124 13.06 18.68 -1.38
CA VAL A 124 12.16 17.77 -2.12
C VAL A 124 12.59 16.34 -1.83
N ILE A 125 11.64 15.52 -1.40
CA ILE A 125 11.87 14.09 -1.17
C ILE A 125 11.91 13.39 -2.54
N ASP A 126 13.01 12.69 -2.80
CA ASP A 126 13.20 11.85 -3.97
C ASP A 126 13.77 10.48 -3.58
N GLU A 127 14.00 9.62 -4.55
CA GLU A 127 14.49 8.26 -4.35
C GLU A 127 15.95 8.17 -3.90
N SER A 128 16.67 9.29 -3.80
CA SER A 128 18.04 9.31 -3.24
C SER A 128 18.07 9.34 -1.70
N ILE A 129 16.92 9.64 -1.07
CA ILE A 129 16.82 9.74 0.39
C ILE A 129 16.61 8.33 0.98
N PRO A 130 17.43 7.92 1.97
CA PRO A 130 17.36 6.57 2.52
C PRO A 130 16.07 6.32 3.32
N PHE A 131 15.73 5.05 3.49
CA PHE A 131 14.71 4.61 4.43
C PHE A 131 15.19 4.79 5.88
N ASP A 132 14.26 5.11 6.79
CA ASP A 132 14.60 5.42 8.19
C ASP A 132 13.84 4.52 9.18
N PRO A 133 14.42 3.37 9.56
CA PRO A 133 13.79 2.43 10.48
C PRO A 133 13.74 2.90 11.94
N VAL A 134 14.52 3.93 12.31
CA VAL A 134 14.70 4.41 13.70
C VAL A 134 14.31 5.89 13.88
N GLY A 135 13.77 6.53 12.85
CA GLY A 135 13.45 7.96 12.85
C GLY A 135 12.31 8.35 13.80
N ILE A 136 12.12 9.65 13.96
CA ILE A 136 11.02 10.24 14.73
C ILE A 136 9.73 10.09 13.94
N GLY A 137 9.10 8.94 14.05
CA GLY A 137 7.86 8.61 13.36
C GLY A 137 6.93 7.76 14.21
N SER A 138 5.82 7.35 13.61
CA SER A 138 4.90 6.37 14.20
C SER A 138 5.46 4.95 14.07
N ALA A 139 4.89 3.99 14.81
CA ALA A 139 5.18 2.57 14.61
C ALA A 139 4.94 2.12 13.15
N TYR A 140 3.98 2.76 12.48
CA TYR A 140 3.74 2.54 11.06
C TYR A 140 4.94 2.95 10.20
N ASP A 141 5.49 4.16 10.40
CA ASP A 141 6.62 4.69 9.62
C ASP A 141 7.84 3.75 9.76
N SER A 142 8.22 3.42 11.01
CA SER A 142 9.32 2.51 11.29
C SER A 142 9.08 1.11 10.71
N SER A 143 7.87 0.56 10.86
CA SER A 143 7.55 -0.78 10.35
C SER A 143 7.62 -0.84 8.82
N LYS A 144 7.21 0.23 8.11
CA LYS A 144 7.31 0.30 6.65
C LYS A 144 8.76 0.43 6.19
N ALA A 145 9.58 1.21 6.92
CA ALA A 145 11.01 1.32 6.63
C ALA A 145 11.74 -0.02 6.82
N ILE A 146 11.53 -0.69 7.97
CA ILE A 146 12.11 -2.02 8.25
C ILE A 146 11.69 -3.02 7.17
N ALA A 147 10.40 -3.13 6.88
CA ALA A 147 9.89 -4.06 5.88
C ALA A 147 10.44 -3.77 4.47
N THR A 148 10.67 -2.50 4.14
CA THR A 148 11.28 -2.12 2.86
C THR A 148 12.73 -2.58 2.78
N ILE A 149 13.50 -2.38 3.85
CA ILE A 149 14.89 -2.84 3.94
C ILE A 149 14.96 -4.38 3.79
N GLU A 150 14.09 -5.12 4.46
CA GLU A 150 14.00 -6.58 4.34
C GLU A 150 13.73 -7.05 2.89
N VAL A 151 12.86 -6.34 2.16
CA VAL A 151 12.62 -6.63 0.73
C VAL A 151 13.89 -6.36 -0.10
N LEU A 152 14.60 -5.26 0.16
CA LEU A 152 15.83 -4.91 -0.55
C LEU A 152 16.97 -5.90 -0.23
N GLU A 153 17.10 -6.33 1.02
CA GLU A 153 18.06 -7.38 1.38
C GLU A 153 17.75 -8.74 0.70
N ALA A 154 16.47 -9.01 0.44
CA ALA A 154 16.10 -10.21 -0.31
C ALA A 154 16.48 -10.11 -1.81
N VAL A 155 16.54 -8.89 -2.35
CA VAL A 155 17.08 -8.68 -3.71
C VAL A 155 18.54 -9.09 -3.80
N GLU A 156 19.35 -8.75 -2.80
CA GLU A 156 20.76 -9.19 -2.72
C GLU A 156 20.90 -10.73 -2.66
N LYS A 157 19.83 -11.41 -2.18
CA LYS A 157 19.75 -12.88 -2.13
C LYS A 157 19.13 -13.51 -3.38
N GLY A 158 18.83 -12.70 -4.42
CA GLY A 158 18.36 -13.14 -5.73
C GLY A 158 16.85 -13.00 -5.99
N LEU A 159 16.08 -12.38 -5.10
CA LEU A 159 14.68 -12.06 -5.37
C LEU A 159 14.58 -10.90 -6.38
N ASP A 160 13.84 -11.05 -7.47
CA ASP A 160 13.46 -9.90 -8.29
C ASP A 160 12.33 -9.14 -7.59
N ALA A 161 12.67 -8.05 -6.94
CA ALA A 161 11.69 -7.20 -6.25
C ALA A 161 11.85 -5.73 -6.63
N VAL A 162 10.70 -5.04 -6.66
CA VAL A 162 10.58 -3.59 -6.88
C VAL A 162 9.71 -3.01 -5.77
N VAL A 163 10.12 -1.86 -5.25
CA VAL A 163 9.39 -1.16 -4.18
C VAL A 163 8.64 0.03 -4.75
N VAL A 164 7.43 0.28 -4.26
CA VAL A 164 6.62 1.45 -4.61
C VAL A 164 6.25 2.19 -3.33
N CYS A 165 6.50 3.49 -3.30
CA CYS A 165 6.28 4.37 -2.16
C CYS A 165 5.21 5.43 -2.49
N PRO A 166 3.90 5.13 -2.34
CA PRO A 166 2.86 6.13 -2.55
C PRO A 166 2.92 7.23 -1.49
N THR A 167 2.51 8.44 -1.88
CA THR A 167 2.23 9.56 -0.98
C THR A 167 0.84 9.39 -0.34
N GLY A 168 0.12 10.46 -0.05
CA GLY A 168 -1.24 10.39 0.49
C GLY A 168 -2.24 9.87 -0.54
N VAL A 169 -2.68 8.63 -0.38
CA VAL A 169 -3.59 8.01 -1.35
C VAL A 169 -5.02 8.45 -1.10
N ILE A 170 -5.65 9.05 -2.11
CA ILE A 170 -7.06 9.43 -2.12
C ILE A 170 -7.73 8.89 -3.40
N GLY A 171 -9.05 8.90 -3.43
CA GLY A 171 -9.78 8.53 -4.65
C GLY A 171 -10.98 7.61 -4.39
N PRO A 172 -11.61 7.09 -5.45
CA PRO A 172 -12.79 6.24 -5.34
C PRO A 172 -12.46 4.85 -4.77
N TYR A 173 -13.51 4.12 -4.39
CA TYR A 173 -13.43 2.72 -3.94
C TYR A 173 -12.79 2.48 -2.57
N ASP A 174 -12.77 3.49 -1.71
CA ASP A 174 -12.33 3.33 -0.32
C ASP A 174 -13.47 2.75 0.55
N TYR A 175 -13.72 1.47 0.37
CA TYR A 175 -14.81 0.77 1.05
C TYR A 175 -14.64 0.67 2.57
N ARG A 176 -13.41 0.76 3.07
CA ARG A 176 -13.10 0.62 4.49
C ARG A 176 -12.95 1.95 5.20
N ARG A 177 -13.03 3.05 4.47
CA ARG A 177 -12.73 4.39 4.95
C ARG A 177 -11.35 4.44 5.61
N SER A 178 -10.33 4.53 4.77
CA SER A 178 -8.98 4.86 5.24
C SER A 178 -9.00 6.15 6.07
N GLU A 179 -7.93 6.46 6.78
CA GLU A 179 -7.82 7.71 7.55
C GLU A 179 -8.17 8.93 6.68
N MET A 180 -7.71 8.95 5.42
CA MET A 180 -8.05 10.01 4.47
C MET A 180 -9.51 9.94 4.02
N GLY A 181 -10.05 8.76 3.77
CA GLY A 181 -11.46 8.58 3.46
C GLY A 181 -12.37 9.02 4.61
N GLN A 182 -11.97 8.77 5.85
CA GLN A 182 -12.70 9.25 7.03
C GLN A 182 -12.62 10.78 7.15
N LEU A 183 -11.45 11.39 6.94
CA LEU A 183 -11.29 12.85 6.92
C LEU A 183 -12.20 13.51 5.87
N ILE A 184 -12.23 12.97 4.64
CA ILE A 184 -13.09 13.46 3.56
C ILE A 184 -14.57 13.37 3.97
N PHE A 185 -14.99 12.22 4.52
CA PHE A 185 -16.35 12.00 4.95
C PHE A 185 -16.79 12.94 6.09
N ASP A 186 -15.92 13.14 7.09
CA ASP A 186 -16.20 14.03 8.22
C ASP A 186 -16.25 15.49 7.76
N THR A 187 -15.35 15.90 6.87
CA THR A 187 -15.34 17.23 6.27
C THR A 187 -16.63 17.50 5.49
N ALA A 188 -17.09 16.51 4.71
CA ALA A 188 -18.33 16.62 3.93
C ALA A 188 -19.60 16.75 4.81
N LYS A 189 -19.55 16.37 6.08
CA LYS A 189 -20.70 16.44 7.01
C LYS A 189 -20.60 17.56 8.05
N ALA A 190 -19.41 18.10 8.27
CA ALA A 190 -19.18 19.09 9.32
C ALA A 190 -19.83 20.44 8.97
N ARG A 191 -20.62 21.00 9.89
CA ARG A 191 -21.15 22.36 9.78
C ARG A 191 -20.10 23.43 10.08
N VAL A 192 -19.20 23.13 11.00
CA VAL A 192 -18.08 24.00 11.41
C VAL A 192 -16.79 23.25 11.13
N GLN A 193 -15.82 23.96 10.60
CA GLN A 193 -14.55 23.36 10.22
C GLN A 193 -13.39 24.10 10.89
N PHE A 194 -12.46 23.32 11.43
CA PHE A 194 -11.15 23.79 11.84
C PHE A 194 -10.13 23.28 10.82
N SER A 195 -9.32 24.17 10.27
CA SER A 195 -8.22 23.82 9.38
C SER A 195 -6.91 23.87 10.15
N VAL A 196 -6.03 22.92 9.87
CA VAL A 196 -4.64 22.93 10.33
C VAL A 196 -3.80 23.50 9.22
N ASP A 197 -2.87 24.39 9.55
CA ASP A 197 -1.90 24.87 8.57
C ASP A 197 -0.93 23.76 8.19
N GLY A 198 -0.81 23.52 6.89
CA GLY A 198 0.02 22.46 6.34
C GLY A 198 -0.39 22.06 4.93
N ALA A 199 0.48 21.33 4.27
CA ALA A 199 0.24 20.77 2.95
C ALA A 199 0.75 19.34 2.90
N TYR A 200 0.12 18.52 2.08
CA TYR A 200 0.53 17.15 1.83
C TYR A 200 0.44 16.84 0.34
N ASP A 201 1.24 15.91 -0.13
CA ASP A 201 1.16 15.41 -1.50
C ASP A 201 0.13 14.27 -1.56
N PHE A 202 -0.83 14.41 -2.48
CA PHE A 202 -1.90 13.42 -2.67
C PHE A 202 -1.82 12.81 -4.06
N VAL A 203 -1.98 11.50 -4.12
CA VAL A 203 -2.01 10.73 -5.37
C VAL A 203 -3.34 9.98 -5.50
N ASP A 204 -3.88 9.95 -6.72
CA ASP A 204 -5.10 9.19 -6.99
C ASP A 204 -4.81 7.69 -6.93
N VAL A 205 -5.66 6.95 -6.23
CA VAL A 205 -5.55 5.49 -6.08
C VAL A 205 -5.48 4.73 -7.40
N ARG A 206 -6.11 5.28 -8.46
CA ARG A 206 -6.08 4.70 -9.81
C ARG A 206 -4.71 4.85 -10.45
N ASP A 207 -4.02 5.94 -10.19
CA ASP A 207 -2.66 6.16 -10.66
C ASP A 207 -1.66 5.34 -9.85
N VAL A 208 -1.91 5.14 -8.54
CA VAL A 208 -1.13 4.18 -7.74
C VAL A 208 -1.26 2.77 -8.31
N ALA A 209 -2.47 2.32 -8.65
CA ALA A 209 -2.68 0.99 -9.24
C ALA A 209 -1.94 0.83 -10.58
N LYS A 210 -2.00 1.84 -11.46
CA LYS A 210 -1.23 1.87 -12.71
C LYS A 210 0.28 1.88 -12.45
N GLY A 211 0.73 2.67 -11.47
CA GLY A 211 2.13 2.74 -11.06
C GLY A 211 2.67 1.39 -10.59
N LEU A 212 1.89 0.63 -9.79
CA LEU A 212 2.24 -0.73 -9.38
C LEU A 212 2.40 -1.68 -10.57
N ILE A 213 1.50 -1.61 -11.55
CA ILE A 213 1.59 -2.42 -12.78
C ILE A 213 2.81 -2.00 -13.61
N LEU A 214 3.07 -0.71 -13.75
CA LEU A 214 4.24 -0.21 -14.46
C LEU A 214 5.55 -0.61 -13.75
N ALA A 215 5.59 -0.55 -12.42
CA ALA A 215 6.72 -1.02 -11.63
C ALA A 215 6.97 -2.52 -11.84
N CYS A 216 5.92 -3.34 -11.94
CA CYS A 216 6.03 -4.74 -12.31
C CYS A 216 6.64 -4.94 -13.71
N GLN A 217 6.21 -4.15 -14.67
CA GLN A 217 6.56 -4.33 -16.09
C GLN A 217 7.92 -3.71 -16.46
N ARG A 218 8.28 -2.57 -15.85
CA ARG A 218 9.40 -1.72 -16.26
C ARG A 218 10.36 -1.36 -15.15
N GLY A 219 9.98 -1.59 -13.89
CA GLY A 219 10.81 -1.27 -12.74
C GLY A 219 12.10 -2.09 -12.74
N ARG A 220 13.19 -1.46 -12.31
CA ARG A 220 14.48 -2.12 -12.14
C ARG A 220 14.49 -2.84 -10.80
N THR A 221 14.99 -4.06 -10.79
CA THR A 221 15.15 -4.87 -9.57
C THR A 221 15.98 -4.12 -8.53
N GLY A 222 15.52 -4.09 -7.29
CA GLY A 222 16.18 -3.37 -6.19
C GLY A 222 15.91 -1.89 -6.12
N GLU A 223 15.23 -1.31 -7.12
CA GLU A 223 14.88 0.11 -7.08
C GLU A 223 13.55 0.34 -6.39
N HIS A 224 13.38 1.55 -5.87
CA HIS A 224 12.10 2.01 -5.37
C HIS A 224 11.64 3.26 -6.14
N TYR A 225 10.33 3.48 -6.17
CA TYR A 225 9.68 4.55 -6.93
C TYR A 225 8.65 5.25 -6.05
N ILE A 226 8.76 6.57 -5.95
CA ILE A 226 7.77 7.40 -5.28
C ILE A 226 6.61 7.63 -6.26
N LEU A 227 5.39 7.36 -5.81
CA LEU A 227 4.19 7.71 -6.55
C LEU A 227 3.56 8.93 -5.90
N SER A 228 3.80 10.09 -6.47
CA SER A 228 3.26 11.38 -6.06
C SER A 228 2.21 11.88 -7.06
N GLY A 229 1.40 12.81 -6.62
CA GLY A 229 0.40 13.47 -7.46
C GLY A 229 0.49 14.98 -7.34
N GLU A 230 -0.31 15.60 -6.47
CA GLU A 230 -0.34 17.03 -6.29
C GLU A 230 -0.19 17.42 -4.81
N ARG A 231 0.68 18.41 -4.55
CA ARG A 231 0.81 18.98 -3.21
C ARG A 231 -0.31 19.99 -2.97
N ILE A 232 -1.22 19.67 -2.07
CA ILE A 232 -2.40 20.47 -1.74
C ILE A 232 -2.35 20.87 -0.27
N THR A 233 -2.76 22.10 0.06
CA THR A 233 -2.93 22.49 1.46
C THR A 233 -4.17 21.81 2.06
N ILE A 234 -4.14 21.54 3.35
CA ILE A 234 -5.28 20.95 4.06
C ILE A 234 -6.50 21.86 3.94
N SER A 235 -6.32 23.18 4.02
CA SER A 235 -7.39 24.16 3.83
C SER A 235 -8.01 24.09 2.43
N THR A 236 -7.19 23.96 1.38
CA THR A 236 -7.67 23.80 -0.01
C THR A 236 -8.45 22.49 -0.16
N LEU A 237 -7.91 21.38 0.32
CA LEU A 237 -8.60 20.08 0.28
C LEU A 237 -9.98 20.16 0.91
N MET A 238 -10.05 20.72 2.13
CA MET A 238 -11.29 20.87 2.85
C MET A 238 -12.28 21.79 2.14
N ALA A 239 -11.82 22.92 1.60
CA ALA A 239 -12.67 23.85 0.83
C ALA A 239 -13.26 23.17 -0.41
N THR A 240 -12.43 22.44 -1.15
CA THR A 240 -12.87 21.69 -2.34
C THR A 240 -13.92 20.63 -2.00
N ILE A 241 -13.73 19.87 -0.92
CA ILE A 241 -14.73 18.88 -0.47
C ILE A 241 -16.07 19.57 -0.17
N ARG A 242 -16.06 20.67 0.57
CA ARG A 242 -17.29 21.41 0.95
C ARG A 242 -18.02 21.98 -0.25
N GLU A 243 -17.29 22.57 -1.19
CA GLU A 243 -17.86 23.07 -2.44
C GLU A 243 -18.60 21.98 -3.21
N HIS A 244 -18.00 20.78 -3.30
CA HIS A 244 -18.60 19.66 -4.01
C HIS A 244 -19.86 19.07 -3.34
N VAL A 245 -20.02 19.24 -2.04
CA VAL A 245 -21.22 18.81 -1.33
C VAL A 245 -22.23 19.94 -1.06
N GLY A 246 -21.96 21.17 -1.57
CA GLY A 246 -22.87 22.30 -1.48
C GLY A 246 -22.93 22.95 -0.09
N LEU A 247 -21.82 22.90 0.67
CA LEU A 247 -21.69 23.48 2.02
C LEU A 247 -20.87 24.78 2.01
#